data_5948f07afeefd5a629e9231cf6863f86
#
_entry.id   5948f07afeefd5a629e9231cf6863f86
#
_cell.length_a   1.000
_cell.length_b   1.000
_cell.length_c   1.000
_cell.angle_alpha   90.00
_cell.angle_beta   90.00
_cell.angle_gamma   90.00
#
_symmetry.space_group_name_H-M   'P 1'
#
loop_
_entity.id
_entity.type
_entity.pdbx_description
1 polymer ?
#
loop_
_entity_poly.entity_id
_entity_poly.type
_entity_poly.pdbx_seq_one_letter_code
_entity_poly.pdbx_strand_id
1 'polypeptide(L)'
;MAFKNTGVHLDLLEQARAIQELMIGWRRKIHRHPELGFQEFQTAATVQRVLTDLGIENSAGIAKTGVVGQVIGADGPVVALRADMDALPIQEINGMDFDSINPGVMHACGHDAHTAMLLGAATILKKFADQNLLPGSVRLLFQPSEEWQDEEGKSGGMRMVEEGALDGVDAVFGLHIDPDNIVGEASTRSGPMLAAADTFKIVIRSPGGHAARPHETVDPIALAGMVVNAIHHLVSRRLDPLQAGVVTIGTIHGGTVDNIIPDNVTMTGTLRSFTPASRQKLIDELEKACRIVEPMDGKVEVTIIPGYPPTVNDEIAANIMQNAAGKILGSTHVKESPMYMGSEDFSFLAREVPGCFLALGTHDPAWGDNHCQLHQPNTHMSEAALPYGAAILVAAALEWMEKSQVN
;
A
#
# COMPACT_ATOMS: atom_id res chain seq x y z
N MET A 1 29.72 -22.90 7.24
CA MET A 1 29.39 -23.89 8.29
C MET A 1 27.86 -23.86 8.44
N ALA A 2 27.17 -24.88 7.93
CA ALA A 2 25.73 -24.97 8.07
C ALA A 2 25.38 -24.97 9.56
N PHE A 3 24.51 -24.05 9.98
CA PHE A 3 23.87 -24.12 11.30
C PHE A 3 23.03 -25.41 11.36
N LYS A 4 23.69 -26.51 11.74
CA LYS A 4 23.03 -27.75 12.10
C LYS A 4 22.09 -27.45 13.24
N ASN A 5 20.78 -27.61 12.99
CA ASN A 5 19.75 -28.00 13.95
C ASN A 5 20.20 -27.98 15.43
N THR A 6 20.52 -26.83 15.96
CA THR A 6 20.37 -26.59 17.38
C THR A 6 18.87 -26.39 17.57
N GLY A 7 18.20 -27.18 18.41
CA GLY A 7 16.76 -27.19 18.62
C GLY A 7 16.15 -25.90 19.16
N VAL A 8 16.54 -24.80 18.60
CA VAL A 8 16.08 -23.42 18.77
C VAL A 8 15.34 -23.01 17.49
N HIS A 9 14.50 -23.88 16.93
CA HIS A 9 13.26 -23.40 16.38
C HIS A 9 12.44 -22.94 17.59
N LEU A 10 12.92 -21.87 18.20
CA LEU A 10 12.10 -21.06 19.08
C LEU A 10 10.83 -20.80 18.29
N ASP A 11 9.73 -21.31 18.77
CA ASP A 11 8.45 -21.09 18.15
C ASP A 11 8.25 -19.58 18.07
N LEU A 12 8.50 -18.99 16.87
CA LEU A 12 8.41 -17.55 16.66
C LEU A 12 7.01 -17.05 17.00
N LEU A 13 6.00 -17.89 16.76
CA LEU A 13 4.62 -17.58 17.12
C LEU A 13 4.44 -17.56 18.65
N GLU A 14 5.07 -18.46 19.41
CA GLU A 14 5.02 -18.40 20.87
C GLU A 14 5.71 -17.15 21.41
N GLN A 15 6.84 -16.75 20.83
CA GLN A 15 7.50 -15.50 21.21
C GLN A 15 6.63 -14.28 20.90
N ALA A 16 5.97 -14.25 19.72
CA ALA A 16 5.07 -13.19 19.36
C ALA A 16 3.82 -13.15 20.27
N ARG A 17 3.27 -14.32 20.63
CA ARG A 17 2.17 -14.42 21.61
C ARG A 17 2.57 -13.94 23.00
N ALA A 18 3.79 -14.21 23.42
CA ALA A 18 4.29 -13.75 24.72
C ALA A 18 4.33 -12.21 24.86
N ILE A 19 4.36 -11.48 23.75
CA ILE A 19 4.35 -10.00 23.69
C ILE A 19 3.06 -9.45 23.07
N GLN A 20 2.02 -10.26 22.92
CA GLN A 20 0.77 -9.85 22.28
C GLN A 20 0.13 -8.65 22.98
N GLU A 21 0.09 -8.63 24.31
CA GLU A 21 -0.48 -7.53 25.09
C GLU A 21 0.27 -6.19 24.86
N LEU A 22 1.59 -6.26 24.64
CA LEU A 22 2.37 -5.07 24.27
C LEU A 22 1.97 -4.56 22.88
N MET A 23 1.84 -5.46 21.90
CA MET A 23 1.40 -5.11 20.53
C MET A 23 -0.02 -4.52 20.54
N ILE A 24 -0.95 -5.11 21.30
CA ILE A 24 -2.30 -4.58 21.52
C ILE A 24 -2.22 -3.17 22.12
N GLY A 25 -1.40 -2.97 23.14
CA GLY A 25 -1.22 -1.67 23.77
C GLY A 25 -0.67 -0.61 22.80
N TRP A 26 0.31 -0.94 21.96
CA TRP A 26 0.84 -0.03 20.92
C TRP A 26 -0.22 0.26 19.86
N ARG A 27 -0.87 -0.78 19.31
CA ARG A 27 -1.92 -0.62 18.32
C ARG A 27 -3.02 0.30 18.82
N ARG A 28 -3.62 0.01 19.98
CA ARG A 28 -4.74 0.80 20.55
C ARG A 28 -4.35 2.24 20.85
N LYS A 29 -3.08 2.46 21.26
CA LYS A 29 -2.58 3.81 21.47
C LYS A 29 -2.49 4.58 20.15
N ILE A 30 -1.98 3.97 19.08
CA ILE A 30 -1.88 4.57 17.75
C ILE A 30 -3.28 4.79 17.19
N HIS A 31 -4.15 3.78 17.26
CA HIS A 31 -5.54 3.83 16.79
C HIS A 31 -6.33 4.98 17.41
N ARG A 32 -6.13 5.20 18.71
CA ARG A 32 -6.81 6.27 19.45
C ARG A 32 -6.37 7.68 19.06
N HIS A 33 -5.16 7.83 18.50
CA HIS A 33 -4.55 9.10 18.12
C HIS A 33 -4.13 9.07 16.65
N PRO A 34 -5.06 8.83 15.72
CA PRO A 34 -4.71 8.70 14.31
C PRO A 34 -4.28 10.03 13.72
N GLU A 35 -3.30 9.98 12.83
CA GLU A 35 -2.74 11.15 12.17
C GLU A 35 -2.71 10.92 10.65
N LEU A 36 -3.05 11.97 9.88
CA LEU A 36 -3.04 11.90 8.42
C LEU A 36 -1.62 11.82 7.87
N GLY A 37 -1.50 11.42 6.61
CA GLY A 37 -0.23 11.32 5.91
C GLY A 37 0.64 12.57 6.03
N PHE A 38 1.93 12.37 6.31
CA PHE A 38 2.93 13.40 6.61
C PHE A 38 2.64 14.24 7.86
N GLN A 39 1.75 13.77 8.75
CA GLN A 39 1.42 14.41 10.03
C GLN A 39 1.54 13.43 11.20
N GLU A 40 2.15 12.25 11.01
CA GLU A 40 2.25 11.12 11.95
C GLU A 40 3.28 11.38 13.06
N PHE A 41 3.30 12.57 13.66
CA PHE A 41 4.30 12.99 14.66
C PHE A 41 4.21 12.20 15.95
N GLN A 42 3.00 11.94 16.48
CA GLN A 42 2.80 11.20 17.72
C GLN A 42 3.04 9.71 17.50
N THR A 43 2.65 9.18 16.34
CA THR A 43 2.91 7.80 15.92
C THR A 43 4.41 7.58 15.79
N ALA A 44 5.12 8.45 15.06
CA ALA A 44 6.57 8.42 14.94
C ALA A 44 7.29 8.51 16.30
N ALA A 45 6.86 9.43 17.18
CA ALA A 45 7.41 9.55 18.53
C ALA A 45 7.14 8.30 19.40
N THR A 46 6.01 7.62 19.17
CA THR A 46 5.71 6.35 19.84
C THR A 46 6.65 5.24 19.36
N VAL A 47 6.83 5.12 18.05
CA VAL A 47 7.77 4.17 17.42
C VAL A 47 9.20 4.42 17.93
N GLN A 48 9.68 5.66 17.84
CA GLN A 48 11.03 6.01 18.31
C GLN A 48 11.27 5.62 19.77
N ARG A 49 10.31 5.94 20.63
CA ARG A 49 10.41 5.59 22.04
C ARG A 49 10.53 4.08 22.24
N VAL A 50 9.67 3.27 21.58
CA VAL A 50 9.73 1.81 21.71
C VAL A 50 11.07 1.26 21.20
N LEU A 51 11.55 1.74 20.05
CA LEU A 51 12.85 1.32 19.52
C LEU A 51 14.01 1.71 20.46
N THR A 52 13.96 2.91 21.03
CA THR A 52 14.96 3.40 22.00
C THR A 52 14.94 2.57 23.29
N ASP A 53 13.75 2.27 23.81
CA ASP A 53 13.58 1.43 25.02
C ASP A 53 14.10 0.00 24.80
N LEU A 54 14.03 -0.51 23.56
CA LEU A 54 14.61 -1.78 23.14
C LEU A 54 16.13 -1.70 22.90
N GLY A 55 16.73 -0.53 22.92
CA GLY A 55 18.15 -0.34 22.57
C GLY A 55 18.42 -0.52 21.08
N ILE A 56 17.44 -0.22 20.22
CA ILE A 56 17.57 -0.23 18.75
C ILE A 56 17.91 1.19 18.30
N GLU A 57 19.03 1.32 17.57
CA GLU A 57 19.40 2.59 16.95
C GLU A 57 18.34 2.99 15.93
N ASN A 58 17.90 4.26 15.97
CA ASN A 58 16.85 4.74 15.09
C ASN A 58 17.00 6.23 14.75
N SER A 59 16.45 6.61 13.59
CA SER A 59 16.40 7.97 13.10
C SER A 59 14.96 8.30 12.67
N ALA A 60 14.47 9.46 13.05
CA ALA A 60 13.17 9.97 12.61
C ALA A 60 13.32 11.14 11.64
N GLY A 61 12.19 11.51 11.02
CA GLY A 61 12.13 12.58 10.03
C GLY A 61 12.54 12.13 8.64
N ILE A 62 12.75 10.83 8.41
CA ILE A 62 12.92 10.25 7.08
C ILE A 62 11.57 10.30 6.38
N ALA A 63 11.53 10.75 5.14
CA ALA A 63 10.27 11.02 4.43
C ALA A 63 9.32 11.91 5.25
N LYS A 64 9.83 12.97 5.89
CA LYS A 64 9.16 13.96 6.76
C LYS A 64 8.84 13.43 8.17
N THR A 65 8.06 12.37 8.31
CA THR A 65 7.59 11.85 9.62
C THR A 65 7.94 10.38 9.86
N GLY A 66 8.56 9.72 8.89
CA GLY A 66 8.95 8.31 9.02
C GLY A 66 10.08 8.06 10.01
N VAL A 67 10.20 6.81 10.43
CA VAL A 67 11.25 6.35 11.35
C VAL A 67 11.94 5.14 10.74
N VAL A 68 13.27 5.16 10.75
CA VAL A 68 14.11 4.03 10.33
C VAL A 68 14.87 3.53 11.54
N GLY A 69 14.71 2.26 11.88
CA GLY A 69 15.46 1.57 12.93
C GLY A 69 16.42 0.54 12.34
N GLN A 70 17.46 0.15 13.09
CA GLN A 70 18.40 -0.87 12.65
C GLN A 70 18.70 -1.88 13.78
N VAL A 71 18.41 -3.14 13.53
CA VAL A 71 18.81 -4.25 14.38
C VAL A 71 20.04 -4.89 13.76
N ILE A 72 21.19 -4.72 14.41
CA ILE A 72 22.47 -5.21 13.92
C ILE A 72 22.71 -6.60 14.48
N GLY A 73 22.97 -7.56 13.60
CA GLY A 73 23.39 -8.93 13.94
C GLY A 73 24.81 -9.23 13.45
N ALA A 74 25.05 -10.47 13.01
CA ALA A 74 26.33 -10.85 12.42
C ALA A 74 26.57 -10.21 11.05
N ASP A 75 27.81 -10.26 10.55
CA ASP A 75 28.11 -9.90 9.15
C ASP A 75 27.28 -10.78 8.22
N GLY A 76 26.46 -10.16 7.37
CA GLY A 76 25.55 -10.86 6.49
C GLY A 76 24.58 -9.91 5.77
N PRO A 77 23.57 -10.47 5.13
CA PRO A 77 22.58 -9.68 4.39
C PRO A 77 21.81 -8.71 5.27
N VAL A 78 21.36 -7.61 4.67
CA VAL A 78 20.49 -6.61 5.30
C VAL A 78 19.09 -6.76 4.72
N VAL A 79 18.11 -7.09 5.56
CA VAL A 79 16.72 -7.23 5.17
C VAL A 79 15.90 -6.06 5.72
N ALA A 80 15.12 -5.40 4.88
CA ALA A 80 14.18 -4.39 5.33
C ALA A 80 12.80 -5.01 5.64
N LEU A 81 12.18 -4.55 6.73
CA LEU A 81 10.78 -4.82 7.08
C LEU A 81 10.02 -3.50 7.13
N ARG A 82 8.89 -3.42 6.45
CA ARG A 82 8.10 -2.19 6.31
C ARG A 82 6.74 -2.30 6.98
N ALA A 83 6.35 -1.24 7.66
CA ALA A 83 4.97 -0.93 8.03
C ALA A 83 4.68 0.54 7.76
N ASP A 84 3.49 0.84 7.26
CA ASP A 84 2.94 2.17 7.13
C ASP A 84 2.36 2.68 8.46
N MET A 85 2.14 4.00 8.58
CA MET A 85 1.77 4.65 9.84
C MET A 85 0.56 5.59 9.74
N ASP A 86 0.17 6.01 8.55
CA ASP A 86 -0.83 7.06 8.35
C ASP A 86 -2.28 6.55 8.52
N ALA A 87 -3.17 7.49 8.78
CA ALA A 87 -4.61 7.30 8.93
C ALA A 87 -5.39 8.02 7.83
N LEU A 88 -6.70 7.77 7.78
CA LEU A 88 -7.60 8.28 6.76
C LEU A 88 -8.57 9.34 7.33
N PRO A 89 -9.05 10.30 6.49
CA PRO A 89 -10.02 11.32 6.87
C PRO A 89 -11.44 10.72 6.92
N ILE A 90 -11.65 9.79 7.83
CA ILE A 90 -12.90 9.05 8.02
C ILE A 90 -13.35 9.21 9.47
N GLN A 91 -14.65 9.50 9.70
CA GLN A 91 -15.23 9.52 11.04
C GLN A 91 -15.51 8.10 11.50
N GLU A 92 -14.84 7.66 12.54
CA GLU A 92 -15.06 6.35 13.17
C GLU A 92 -16.41 6.24 13.87
N ILE A 93 -17.05 5.05 13.79
CA ILE A 93 -18.33 4.74 14.42
C ILE A 93 -18.35 3.36 15.11
N ASN A 94 -17.20 2.76 15.43
CA ASN A 94 -17.11 1.42 16.00
C ASN A 94 -17.69 1.32 17.43
N GLY A 95 -17.49 2.33 18.27
CA GLY A 95 -17.92 2.34 19.66
C GLY A 95 -17.03 1.51 20.59
N MET A 96 -15.74 1.34 20.24
CA MET A 96 -14.75 0.66 21.08
C MET A 96 -14.12 1.62 22.08
N ASP A 97 -13.61 1.10 23.20
CA ASP A 97 -12.95 1.91 24.25
C ASP A 97 -11.72 2.68 23.75
N PHE A 98 -11.16 2.27 22.62
CA PHE A 98 -9.97 2.86 21.99
C PHE A 98 -10.27 3.53 20.65
N ASP A 99 -11.53 3.78 20.31
CA ASP A 99 -11.89 4.58 19.13
C ASP A 99 -11.10 5.88 19.06
N SER A 100 -10.93 6.37 17.84
CA SER A 100 -10.27 7.65 17.58
C SER A 100 -10.85 8.80 18.42
N ILE A 101 -9.96 9.54 19.06
CA ILE A 101 -10.33 10.80 19.73
C ILE A 101 -10.18 12.01 18.80
N ASN A 102 -9.65 11.82 17.59
CA ASN A 102 -9.47 12.86 16.58
C ASN A 102 -10.68 12.87 15.64
N PRO A 103 -11.63 13.84 15.77
CA PRO A 103 -12.82 13.85 14.94
C PRO A 103 -12.49 13.84 13.45
N GLY A 104 -13.15 12.96 12.70
CA GLY A 104 -12.98 12.86 11.25
C GLY A 104 -11.68 12.16 10.80
N VAL A 105 -10.92 11.54 11.70
CA VAL A 105 -9.70 10.78 11.35
C VAL A 105 -9.75 9.41 12.01
N MET A 106 -9.40 8.35 11.27
CA MET A 106 -9.45 6.96 11.72
C MET A 106 -8.39 6.11 11.02
N HIS A 107 -7.82 5.14 11.72
CA HIS A 107 -7.05 4.05 11.09
C HIS A 107 -8.00 3.03 10.40
N ALA A 108 -8.60 3.45 9.29
CA ALA A 108 -9.55 2.61 8.55
C ALA A 108 -8.88 1.69 7.51
N CYS A 109 -7.54 1.67 7.44
CA CYS A 109 -6.76 0.75 6.63
C CYS A 109 -5.90 -0.22 7.46
N GLY A 110 -5.84 -0.03 8.79
CA GLY A 110 -5.15 -0.94 9.71
C GLY A 110 -3.66 -0.69 9.88
N HIS A 111 -3.15 0.49 9.49
CA HIS A 111 -1.73 0.85 9.61
C HIS A 111 -1.27 0.92 11.07
N ASP A 112 -2.17 1.15 12.01
CA ASP A 112 -1.95 0.98 13.45
C ASP A 112 -1.52 -0.44 13.82
N ALA A 113 -2.13 -1.44 13.19
CA ALA A 113 -1.78 -2.84 13.37
C ALA A 113 -0.46 -3.20 12.66
N HIS A 114 -0.23 -2.70 11.44
CA HIS A 114 1.03 -2.91 10.72
C HIS A 114 2.21 -2.38 11.54
N THR A 115 2.09 -1.15 12.05
CA THR A 115 3.08 -0.53 12.95
C THR A 115 3.30 -1.38 14.22
N ALA A 116 2.23 -1.85 14.87
CA ALA A 116 2.33 -2.69 16.06
C ALA A 116 2.99 -4.05 15.78
N MET A 117 2.68 -4.69 14.64
CA MET A 117 3.31 -5.94 14.20
C MET A 117 4.81 -5.75 13.94
N LEU A 118 5.21 -4.65 13.31
CA LEU A 118 6.62 -4.37 13.06
C LEU A 118 7.38 -4.06 14.36
N LEU A 119 6.78 -3.37 15.31
CA LEU A 119 7.35 -3.20 16.67
C LEU A 119 7.49 -4.54 17.40
N GLY A 120 6.52 -5.45 17.23
CA GLY A 120 6.61 -6.83 17.72
C GLY A 120 7.76 -7.60 17.08
N ALA A 121 7.90 -7.52 15.77
CA ALA A 121 9.01 -8.12 15.04
C ALA A 121 10.37 -7.55 15.50
N ALA A 122 10.45 -6.22 15.68
CA ALA A 122 11.64 -5.54 16.19
C ALA A 122 12.06 -6.08 17.57
N THR A 123 11.09 -6.30 18.45
CA THR A 123 11.32 -6.85 19.80
C THR A 123 11.95 -8.25 19.75
N ILE A 124 11.42 -9.13 18.89
CA ILE A 124 11.92 -10.50 18.71
C ILE A 124 13.30 -10.48 18.05
N LEU A 125 13.49 -9.70 17.00
CA LEU A 125 14.77 -9.58 16.28
C LEU A 125 15.88 -9.02 17.18
N LYS A 126 15.57 -8.02 18.01
CA LYS A 126 16.53 -7.48 18.97
C LYS A 126 16.99 -8.54 19.97
N LYS A 127 16.07 -9.36 20.48
CA LYS A 127 16.42 -10.48 21.35
C LYS A 127 17.34 -11.48 20.66
N PHE A 128 17.13 -11.77 19.37
CA PHE A 128 18.03 -12.63 18.59
C PHE A 128 19.39 -12.00 18.39
N ALA A 129 19.47 -10.72 18.10
CA ALA A 129 20.74 -9.99 17.99
C ALA A 129 21.52 -10.03 19.30
N ASP A 130 20.87 -9.77 20.44
CA ASP A 130 21.50 -9.81 21.78
C ASP A 130 22.02 -11.20 22.16
N GLN A 131 21.45 -12.24 21.59
CA GLN A 131 21.88 -13.64 21.76
C GLN A 131 22.88 -14.11 20.70
N ASN A 132 23.30 -13.22 19.77
CA ASN A 132 24.15 -13.54 18.61
C ASN A 132 23.53 -14.64 17.71
N LEU A 133 22.20 -14.62 17.57
CA LEU A 133 21.44 -15.56 16.73
C LEU A 133 20.92 -14.93 15.46
N LEU A 134 21.11 -13.63 15.23
CA LEU A 134 20.70 -12.94 14.02
C LEU A 134 21.80 -13.02 12.96
N PRO A 135 21.58 -13.73 11.83
CA PRO A 135 22.66 -14.03 10.86
C PRO A 135 22.95 -12.91 9.85
N GLY A 136 22.40 -11.74 10.05
CA GLY A 136 22.55 -10.52 9.24
C GLY A 136 22.00 -9.34 10.02
N SER A 137 21.57 -8.29 9.33
CA SER A 137 20.97 -7.12 9.96
C SER A 137 19.56 -6.86 9.43
N VAL A 138 18.71 -6.22 10.25
CA VAL A 138 17.35 -5.86 9.83
C VAL A 138 17.18 -4.36 9.91
N ARG A 139 16.71 -3.77 8.80
CA ARG A 139 16.27 -2.38 8.73
C ARG A 139 14.77 -2.32 8.90
N LEU A 140 14.31 -1.56 9.88
CA LEU A 140 12.89 -1.38 10.20
C LEU A 140 12.42 -0.07 9.59
N LEU A 141 11.47 -0.13 8.68
CA LEU A 141 10.93 1.02 7.95
C LEU A 141 9.51 1.30 8.45
N PHE A 142 9.37 2.28 9.32
CA PHE A 142 8.06 2.81 9.71
C PHE A 142 7.74 3.97 8.79
N GLN A 143 6.99 3.67 7.76
CA GLN A 143 6.76 4.54 6.63
C GLN A 143 5.57 5.47 6.87
N PRO A 144 5.70 6.79 6.60
CA PRO A 144 4.58 7.72 6.62
C PRO A 144 3.81 7.65 5.29
N SER A 145 2.59 8.21 5.28
CA SER A 145 1.85 8.64 4.09
C SER A 145 1.85 7.64 2.93
N GLU A 146 1.27 6.46 3.18
CA GLU A 146 0.98 5.49 2.12
C GLU A 146 -0.20 5.95 1.28
N GLU A 147 -1.24 6.50 1.91
CA GLU A 147 -2.54 6.85 1.32
C GLU A 147 -2.54 8.18 0.55
N TRP A 148 -1.49 9.02 0.75
CA TRP A 148 -1.43 10.36 0.18
C TRP A 148 -0.10 10.68 -0.46
N GLN A 149 -0.17 11.53 -1.48
CA GLN A 149 0.99 12.19 -2.05
C GLN A 149 1.06 13.63 -1.56
N ASP A 150 2.26 14.14 -1.35
CA ASP A 150 2.47 15.53 -0.99
C ASP A 150 2.39 16.48 -2.20
N GLU A 151 2.73 17.75 -1.97
CA GLU A 151 2.69 18.81 -2.99
C GLU A 151 3.61 18.55 -4.20
N GLU A 152 4.64 17.70 -4.03
CA GLU A 152 5.53 17.26 -5.11
C GLU A 152 5.01 16.00 -5.83
N GLY A 153 3.87 15.44 -5.41
CA GLY A 153 3.30 14.22 -5.94
C GLY A 153 4.03 12.95 -5.44
N LYS A 154 4.65 13.01 -4.26
CA LYS A 154 5.42 11.91 -3.68
C LYS A 154 4.74 11.34 -2.45
N SER A 155 4.63 10.01 -2.40
CA SER A 155 4.20 9.28 -1.20
C SER A 155 5.36 9.04 -0.24
N GLY A 156 5.06 8.51 0.94
CA GLY A 156 6.08 8.18 1.93
C GLY A 156 7.05 7.12 1.47
N GLY A 157 6.56 6.07 0.77
CA GLY A 157 7.42 5.02 0.21
C GLY A 157 8.39 5.56 -0.84
N MET A 158 7.90 6.42 -1.74
CA MET A 158 8.75 7.07 -2.74
C MET A 158 9.83 7.95 -2.07
N ARG A 159 9.45 8.75 -1.06
CA ARG A 159 10.41 9.58 -0.33
C ARG A 159 11.43 8.77 0.45
N MET A 160 11.01 7.68 1.10
CA MET A 160 11.95 6.80 1.81
C MET A 160 13.01 6.24 0.86
N VAL A 161 12.64 5.85 -0.36
CA VAL A 161 13.59 5.41 -1.39
C VAL A 161 14.55 6.55 -1.76
N GLU A 162 14.02 7.73 -2.09
CA GLU A 162 14.84 8.88 -2.48
C GLU A 162 15.80 9.34 -1.37
N GLU A 163 15.42 9.18 -0.10
CA GLU A 163 16.23 9.53 1.06
C GLU A 163 17.17 8.40 1.52
N GLY A 164 17.30 7.33 0.74
CA GLY A 164 18.28 6.25 0.95
C GLY A 164 17.91 5.24 2.04
N ALA A 165 16.62 5.14 2.40
CA ALA A 165 16.19 4.17 3.43
C ALA A 165 16.47 2.71 3.03
N LEU A 166 16.68 2.42 1.74
CA LEU A 166 17.05 1.10 1.21
C LEU A 166 18.52 0.96 0.83
N ASP A 167 19.37 1.92 1.13
CA ASP A 167 20.80 1.82 0.80
C ASP A 167 21.47 0.64 1.49
N GLY A 168 22.01 -0.29 0.70
CA GLY A 168 22.64 -1.50 1.20
C GLY A 168 21.68 -2.57 1.72
N VAL A 169 20.39 -2.48 1.40
CA VAL A 169 19.37 -3.50 1.68
C VAL A 169 19.35 -4.53 0.56
N ASP A 170 19.29 -5.81 0.89
CA ASP A 170 19.27 -6.93 -0.06
C ASP A 170 17.85 -7.39 -0.42
N ALA A 171 16.88 -7.17 0.46
CA ALA A 171 15.47 -7.49 0.24
C ALA A 171 14.54 -6.69 1.16
N VAL A 172 13.28 -6.52 0.74
CA VAL A 172 12.25 -5.85 1.54
C VAL A 172 10.99 -6.71 1.65
N PHE A 173 10.44 -6.79 2.87
CA PHE A 173 9.19 -7.49 3.15
C PHE A 173 8.20 -6.54 3.85
N GLY A 174 6.94 -6.63 3.43
CA GLY A 174 5.83 -5.94 4.04
C GLY A 174 4.60 -6.84 4.11
N LEU A 175 3.62 -6.44 4.92
CA LEU A 175 2.32 -7.08 4.95
C LEU A 175 1.22 -6.03 5.08
N HIS A 176 0.01 -6.42 4.66
CA HIS A 176 -1.21 -5.66 4.88
C HIS A 176 -2.26 -6.54 5.54
N ILE A 177 -3.06 -6.00 6.41
CA ILE A 177 -4.23 -6.71 6.93
C ILE A 177 -5.25 -6.95 5.81
N ASP A 178 -5.95 -8.08 5.90
CA ASP A 178 -6.98 -8.44 4.95
C ASP A 178 -8.26 -8.88 5.71
N PRO A 179 -9.29 -8.05 5.75
CA PRO A 179 -10.52 -8.38 6.44
C PRO A 179 -11.38 -9.44 5.73
N ASP A 180 -11.07 -9.76 4.47
CA ASP A 180 -11.78 -10.82 3.72
C ASP A 180 -11.25 -12.22 4.05
N ASN A 181 -10.06 -12.33 4.66
CA ASN A 181 -9.49 -13.58 5.13
C ASN A 181 -9.55 -13.69 6.66
N ILE A 182 -9.75 -14.93 7.16
CA ILE A 182 -9.84 -15.18 8.61
C ILE A 182 -8.46 -15.12 9.28
N VAL A 183 -8.46 -14.82 10.58
CA VAL A 183 -7.25 -14.90 11.42
C VAL A 183 -6.63 -16.29 11.30
N GLY A 184 -5.31 -16.34 11.09
CA GLY A 184 -4.58 -17.59 10.85
C GLY A 184 -4.47 -17.99 9.38
N GLU A 185 -4.98 -17.19 8.46
CA GLU A 185 -4.76 -17.33 7.02
C GLU A 185 -3.93 -16.15 6.48
N ALA A 186 -3.23 -16.39 5.38
CA ALA A 186 -2.52 -15.36 4.64
C ALA A 186 -2.51 -15.68 3.15
N SER A 187 -2.29 -14.66 2.33
CA SER A 187 -2.13 -14.84 0.90
C SER A 187 -1.03 -13.95 0.33
N THR A 188 -0.28 -14.49 -0.63
CA THR A 188 0.69 -13.75 -1.43
C THR A 188 0.87 -14.47 -2.76
N ARG A 189 1.56 -13.85 -3.71
CA ARG A 189 1.87 -14.44 -5.02
C ARG A 189 3.18 -13.90 -5.56
N SER A 190 3.83 -14.64 -6.42
CA SER A 190 4.91 -14.15 -7.27
C SER A 190 4.36 -13.30 -8.42
N GLY A 191 5.09 -12.27 -8.83
CA GLY A 191 4.68 -11.37 -9.88
C GLY A 191 3.67 -10.30 -9.42
N PRO A 192 2.87 -9.73 -10.36
CA PRO A 192 1.95 -8.65 -10.03
C PRO A 192 0.89 -9.05 -9.01
N MET A 193 0.77 -8.28 -7.93
CA MET A 193 -0.24 -8.50 -6.87
C MET A 193 -1.23 -7.34 -6.81
N LEU A 194 -0.75 -6.07 -6.80
CA LEU A 194 -1.58 -4.88 -6.77
C LEU A 194 -1.33 -4.03 -8.00
N ALA A 195 -2.35 -3.29 -8.45
CA ALA A 195 -2.30 -2.52 -9.68
C ALA A 195 -1.51 -1.21 -9.53
N ALA A 196 -0.96 -0.73 -10.64
CA ALA A 196 -0.60 0.68 -10.78
C ALA A 196 -1.85 1.56 -10.70
N ALA A 197 -1.68 2.78 -10.19
CA ALA A 197 -2.73 3.78 -10.11
C ALA A 197 -2.26 5.08 -10.72
N ASP A 198 -2.92 5.54 -11.79
CA ASP A 198 -2.72 6.86 -12.37
C ASP A 198 -4.00 7.65 -12.34
N THR A 199 -3.87 8.96 -12.24
CA THR A 199 -4.99 9.89 -12.41
C THR A 199 -4.86 10.59 -13.77
N PHE A 200 -5.98 10.83 -14.43
CA PHE A 200 -6.01 11.68 -15.61
C PHE A 200 -6.96 12.86 -15.44
N LYS A 201 -6.63 13.97 -16.10
CA LYS A 201 -7.49 15.12 -16.26
C LYS A 201 -7.63 15.46 -17.74
N ILE A 202 -8.86 15.60 -18.21
CA ILE A 202 -9.20 15.97 -19.58
C ILE A 202 -9.93 17.30 -19.53
N VAL A 203 -9.50 18.26 -20.36
CA VAL A 203 -10.19 19.53 -20.50
C VAL A 203 -10.52 19.72 -21.99
N ILE A 204 -11.81 19.78 -22.30
CA ILE A 204 -12.31 20.11 -23.65
C ILE A 204 -12.69 21.58 -23.64
N ARG A 205 -12.12 22.37 -24.59
CA ARG A 205 -12.31 23.82 -24.67
C ARG A 205 -13.06 24.21 -25.92
N SER A 206 -13.85 25.27 -25.79
CA SER A 206 -14.54 25.94 -26.89
C SER A 206 -14.62 27.46 -26.64
N PRO A 207 -15.04 28.27 -27.62
CA PRO A 207 -15.32 29.69 -27.37
C PRO A 207 -16.53 29.95 -26.44
N GLY A 208 -17.39 28.93 -26.24
CA GLY A 208 -18.71 29.13 -25.64
C GLY A 208 -19.68 29.87 -26.58
N GLY A 209 -20.96 30.01 -26.18
CA GLY A 209 -21.91 30.73 -27.02
C GLY A 209 -23.36 30.66 -26.53
N HIS A 210 -24.24 31.25 -27.33
CA HIS A 210 -25.67 31.24 -27.05
C HIS A 210 -26.29 29.89 -27.42
N ALA A 211 -26.97 29.22 -26.52
CA ALA A 211 -27.53 27.88 -26.75
C ALA A 211 -28.53 27.83 -27.93
N ALA A 212 -29.22 28.94 -28.27
CA ALA A 212 -30.09 29.02 -29.44
C ALA A 212 -29.35 29.20 -30.78
N ARG A 213 -27.98 29.35 -30.73
CA ARG A 213 -27.13 29.53 -31.92
C ARG A 213 -25.96 28.55 -31.94
N PRO A 214 -26.20 27.23 -31.81
CA PRO A 214 -25.14 26.23 -31.67
C PRO A 214 -24.21 26.16 -32.91
N HIS A 215 -24.67 26.63 -34.05
CA HIS A 215 -23.90 26.67 -35.31
C HIS A 215 -22.83 27.76 -35.35
N GLU A 216 -22.81 28.70 -34.39
CA GLU A 216 -21.81 29.77 -34.28
C GLU A 216 -20.63 29.39 -33.36
N THR A 217 -20.67 28.20 -32.72
CA THR A 217 -19.64 27.74 -31.76
C THR A 217 -19.49 26.22 -31.79
N VAL A 218 -18.58 25.71 -30.97
CA VAL A 218 -18.41 24.28 -30.68
C VAL A 218 -19.00 24.00 -29.31
N ASP A 219 -19.78 22.94 -29.17
CA ASP A 219 -20.38 22.54 -27.90
C ASP A 219 -19.48 21.51 -27.18
N PRO A 220 -18.75 21.88 -26.09
CA PRO A 220 -17.85 20.98 -25.39
C PRO A 220 -18.61 19.93 -24.58
N ILE A 221 -19.89 20.13 -24.25
CA ILE A 221 -20.71 19.11 -23.57
C ILE A 221 -21.03 17.98 -24.55
N ALA A 222 -21.43 18.30 -25.79
CA ALA A 222 -21.67 17.29 -26.81
C ALA A 222 -20.39 16.51 -27.14
N LEU A 223 -19.24 17.18 -27.23
CA LEU A 223 -17.93 16.55 -27.44
C LEU A 223 -17.51 15.67 -26.27
N ALA A 224 -17.76 16.09 -25.02
CA ALA A 224 -17.49 15.29 -23.83
C ALA A 224 -18.24 13.96 -23.86
N GLY A 225 -19.49 13.93 -24.30
CA GLY A 225 -20.25 12.71 -24.50
C GLY A 225 -19.58 11.73 -25.47
N MET A 226 -18.96 12.24 -26.56
CA MET A 226 -18.19 11.40 -27.48
C MET A 226 -16.90 10.86 -26.86
N VAL A 227 -16.17 11.69 -26.10
CA VAL A 227 -14.95 11.28 -25.38
C VAL A 227 -15.28 10.20 -24.35
N VAL A 228 -16.35 10.36 -23.57
CA VAL A 228 -16.83 9.35 -22.60
C VAL A 228 -17.04 8.01 -23.30
N ASN A 229 -17.77 7.99 -24.43
CA ASN A 229 -17.99 6.76 -25.19
C ASN A 229 -16.69 6.16 -25.73
N ALA A 230 -15.78 6.97 -26.28
CA ALA A 230 -14.51 6.49 -26.79
C ALA A 230 -13.63 5.87 -25.68
N ILE A 231 -13.56 6.51 -24.50
CA ILE A 231 -12.80 6.02 -23.34
C ILE A 231 -13.36 4.66 -22.85
N HIS A 232 -14.67 4.49 -22.77
CA HIS A 232 -15.27 3.24 -22.33
C HIS A 232 -15.02 2.05 -23.28
N HIS A 233 -14.58 2.30 -24.51
CA HIS A 233 -14.14 1.24 -25.42
C HIS A 233 -12.66 0.82 -25.25
N LEU A 234 -11.84 1.56 -24.52
CA LEU A 234 -10.39 1.33 -24.44
C LEU A 234 -10.04 -0.07 -23.94
N VAL A 235 -10.51 -0.44 -22.75
CA VAL A 235 -10.18 -1.74 -22.14
C VAL A 235 -10.66 -2.88 -23.02
N SER A 236 -11.90 -2.82 -23.50
CA SER A 236 -12.52 -3.91 -24.26
C SER A 236 -12.04 -4.04 -25.70
N ARG A 237 -11.45 -3.00 -26.31
CA ARG A 237 -11.12 -2.97 -27.75
C ARG A 237 -9.67 -2.63 -28.07
N ARG A 238 -8.89 -2.14 -27.08
CA ARG A 238 -7.51 -1.66 -27.30
C ARG A 238 -6.49 -2.34 -26.41
N LEU A 239 -6.92 -2.87 -25.26
CA LEU A 239 -6.09 -3.70 -24.40
C LEU A 239 -6.20 -5.17 -24.86
N ASP A 240 -5.12 -5.94 -24.72
CA ASP A 240 -5.13 -7.38 -24.94
C ASP A 240 -6.16 -8.04 -24.00
N PRO A 241 -7.08 -8.87 -24.48
CA PRO A 241 -8.09 -9.55 -23.65
C PRO A 241 -7.53 -10.38 -22.49
N LEU A 242 -6.27 -10.78 -22.55
CA LEU A 242 -5.56 -11.49 -21.47
C LEU A 242 -4.92 -10.55 -20.45
N GLN A 243 -4.98 -9.24 -20.68
CA GLN A 243 -4.44 -8.23 -19.77
C GLN A 243 -5.58 -7.52 -19.03
N ALA A 244 -5.47 -7.45 -17.71
CA ALA A 244 -6.42 -6.69 -16.91
C ALA A 244 -6.04 -5.21 -16.88
N GLY A 245 -7.06 -4.35 -16.95
CA GLY A 245 -6.91 -2.90 -16.83
C GLY A 245 -8.24 -2.24 -16.52
N VAL A 246 -8.19 -1.06 -15.90
CA VAL A 246 -9.38 -0.25 -15.59
C VAL A 246 -9.15 1.17 -16.09
N VAL A 247 -10.17 1.74 -16.71
CA VAL A 247 -10.28 3.16 -17.03
C VAL A 247 -11.63 3.65 -16.53
N THR A 248 -11.63 4.56 -15.56
CA THR A 248 -12.86 5.09 -14.98
C THR A 248 -12.83 6.61 -14.99
N ILE A 249 -13.90 7.23 -15.52
CA ILE A 249 -14.15 8.66 -15.38
C ILE A 249 -14.93 8.83 -14.05
N GLY A 250 -14.31 9.50 -13.09
CA GLY A 250 -14.89 9.72 -11.75
C GLY A 250 -15.69 11.03 -11.66
N THR A 251 -15.30 12.06 -12.44
CA THR A 251 -15.99 13.35 -12.45
C THR A 251 -16.14 13.90 -13.86
N ILE A 252 -17.22 14.65 -14.07
CA ILE A 252 -17.45 15.44 -15.27
C ILE A 252 -18.16 16.75 -14.87
N HIS A 253 -17.60 17.89 -15.27
CA HIS A 253 -18.12 19.21 -14.94
C HIS A 253 -18.09 20.13 -16.14
N GLY A 254 -19.22 20.80 -16.44
CA GLY A 254 -19.34 21.77 -17.52
C GLY A 254 -20.71 22.45 -17.51
N GLY A 255 -20.73 23.75 -17.86
CA GLY A 255 -21.94 24.56 -17.88
C GLY A 255 -22.39 25.04 -16.51
N THR A 256 -23.17 26.13 -16.50
CA THR A 256 -23.73 26.75 -15.27
C THR A 256 -25.21 27.06 -15.40
N VAL A 257 -25.69 27.30 -16.66
CA VAL A 257 -27.07 27.64 -16.96
C VAL A 257 -27.49 27.00 -18.31
N ASP A 258 -28.77 26.85 -18.54
CA ASP A 258 -29.36 26.08 -19.62
C ASP A 258 -29.30 26.79 -21.01
N ASN A 259 -29.13 28.11 -21.03
CA ASN A 259 -29.16 28.92 -22.25
C ASN A 259 -27.75 29.37 -22.71
N ILE A 260 -26.67 28.83 -22.12
CA ILE A 260 -25.28 29.12 -22.51
C ILE A 260 -24.56 27.81 -22.79
N ILE A 261 -23.93 27.72 -24.00
CA ILE A 261 -22.93 26.69 -24.27
C ILE A 261 -21.65 27.09 -23.54
N PRO A 262 -21.12 26.26 -22.65
CA PRO A 262 -19.95 26.62 -21.86
C PRO A 262 -18.68 26.71 -22.70
N ASP A 263 -17.64 27.33 -22.14
CA ASP A 263 -16.33 27.44 -22.76
C ASP A 263 -15.43 26.23 -22.49
N ASN A 264 -15.80 25.39 -21.53
CA ASN A 264 -15.08 24.18 -21.26
C ASN A 264 -15.93 23.08 -20.57
N VAL A 265 -15.43 21.83 -20.68
CA VAL A 265 -15.82 20.69 -19.86
C VAL A 265 -14.55 20.06 -19.32
N THR A 266 -14.52 19.80 -18.01
CA THR A 266 -13.41 19.11 -17.33
C THR A 266 -13.87 17.72 -16.86
N MET A 267 -13.07 16.71 -17.13
CA MET A 267 -13.24 15.34 -16.62
C MET A 267 -12.00 14.91 -15.87
N THR A 268 -12.17 14.14 -14.77
CA THR A 268 -11.08 13.47 -14.10
C THR A 268 -11.40 11.99 -13.91
N GLY A 269 -10.37 11.18 -13.84
CA GLY A 269 -10.55 9.74 -13.68
C GLY A 269 -9.26 9.01 -13.35
N THR A 270 -9.32 7.70 -13.33
CA THR A 270 -8.21 6.84 -12.96
C THR A 270 -7.93 5.75 -13.98
N LEU A 271 -6.65 5.37 -14.09
CA LEU A 271 -6.17 4.21 -14.82
C LEU A 271 -5.60 3.20 -13.82
N ARG A 272 -5.87 1.90 -14.06
CA ARG A 272 -5.28 0.79 -13.30
C ARG A 272 -4.71 -0.24 -14.27
N SER A 273 -3.54 -0.80 -13.94
CA SER A 273 -2.87 -1.83 -14.73
C SER A 273 -1.84 -2.59 -13.91
N PHE A 274 -1.45 -3.80 -14.36
CA PHE A 274 -0.52 -4.65 -13.63
C PHE A 274 0.90 -4.69 -14.24
N THR A 275 1.09 -4.10 -15.43
CA THR A 275 2.40 -4.11 -16.08
C THR A 275 2.75 -2.74 -16.65
N PRO A 276 4.03 -2.38 -16.75
CA PRO A 276 4.44 -1.14 -17.39
C PRO A 276 3.94 -1.01 -18.85
N ALA A 277 3.91 -2.14 -19.58
CA ALA A 277 3.42 -2.15 -20.96
C ALA A 277 1.92 -1.85 -21.06
N SER A 278 1.09 -2.48 -20.20
CA SER A 278 -0.36 -2.20 -20.14
C SER A 278 -0.63 -0.77 -19.69
N ARG A 279 0.15 -0.26 -18.71
CA ARG A 279 0.05 1.12 -18.23
C ARG A 279 0.27 2.11 -19.36
N GLN A 280 1.39 2.01 -20.08
CA GLN A 280 1.70 2.89 -21.19
C GLN A 280 0.66 2.77 -22.30
N LYS A 281 0.22 1.53 -22.61
CA LYS A 281 -0.83 1.31 -23.61
C LYS A 281 -2.13 2.01 -23.26
N LEU A 282 -2.58 1.96 -22.01
CA LEU A 282 -3.81 2.64 -21.57
C LEU A 282 -3.66 4.16 -21.66
N ILE A 283 -2.51 4.72 -21.31
CA ILE A 283 -2.22 6.16 -21.44
C ILE A 283 -2.29 6.59 -22.91
N ASP A 284 -1.56 5.90 -23.79
CA ASP A 284 -1.52 6.23 -25.22
C ASP A 284 -2.91 6.16 -25.87
N GLU A 285 -3.69 5.14 -25.53
CA GLU A 285 -5.03 4.97 -26.10
C GLU A 285 -6.04 5.96 -25.50
N LEU A 286 -5.88 6.36 -24.23
CA LEU A 286 -6.68 7.44 -23.61
C LEU A 286 -6.49 8.77 -24.38
N GLU A 287 -5.23 9.14 -24.62
CA GLU A 287 -4.91 10.35 -25.38
C GLU A 287 -5.49 10.31 -26.79
N LYS A 288 -5.38 9.16 -27.49
CA LYS A 288 -5.97 8.98 -28.81
C LYS A 288 -7.50 9.05 -28.78
N ALA A 289 -8.14 8.45 -27.78
CA ALA A 289 -9.59 8.50 -27.64
C ALA A 289 -10.09 9.93 -27.43
N CYS A 290 -9.36 10.74 -26.68
CA CYS A 290 -9.71 12.15 -26.47
C CYS A 290 -9.65 12.99 -27.76
N ARG A 291 -8.76 12.67 -28.71
CA ARG A 291 -8.63 13.36 -29.98
C ARG A 291 -9.81 13.16 -30.94
N ILE A 292 -10.80 12.33 -30.59
CA ILE A 292 -12.04 12.17 -31.36
C ILE A 292 -12.78 13.53 -31.59
N VAL A 293 -12.52 14.52 -30.75
CA VAL A 293 -13.14 15.86 -30.85
C VAL A 293 -12.50 16.75 -31.91
N GLU A 294 -11.26 16.50 -32.34
CA GLU A 294 -10.50 17.35 -33.25
C GLU A 294 -11.19 17.54 -34.63
N PRO A 295 -11.77 16.49 -35.27
CA PRO A 295 -12.50 16.65 -36.54
C PRO A 295 -13.75 17.51 -36.44
N MET A 296 -14.19 17.86 -35.23
CA MET A 296 -15.35 18.71 -34.95
C MET A 296 -14.91 20.05 -34.32
N ASP A 297 -13.70 20.50 -34.67
CA ASP A 297 -13.09 21.74 -34.20
C ASP A 297 -12.96 21.85 -32.66
N GLY A 298 -13.09 20.74 -31.95
CA GLY A 298 -12.86 20.67 -30.51
C GLY A 298 -11.37 20.73 -30.16
N LYS A 299 -11.05 21.40 -29.08
CA LYS A 299 -9.69 21.40 -28.48
C LYS A 299 -9.69 20.61 -27.20
N VAL A 300 -8.77 19.66 -27.09
CA VAL A 300 -8.65 18.79 -25.90
C VAL A 300 -7.24 18.84 -25.34
N GLU A 301 -7.16 18.97 -24.03
CA GLU A 301 -5.93 18.85 -23.25
C GLU A 301 -6.07 17.61 -22.36
N VAL A 302 -5.07 16.73 -22.37
CA VAL A 302 -5.01 15.54 -21.51
C VAL A 302 -3.78 15.67 -20.65
N THR A 303 -3.96 15.55 -19.34
CA THR A 303 -2.87 15.52 -18.37
C THR A 303 -2.92 14.19 -17.64
N ILE A 304 -1.83 13.44 -17.65
CA ILE A 304 -1.65 12.24 -16.83
C ILE A 304 -0.84 12.64 -15.60
N ILE A 305 -1.35 12.29 -14.44
CA ILE A 305 -0.69 12.46 -13.15
C ILE A 305 -0.27 11.05 -12.72
N PRO A 306 1.03 10.72 -12.83
CA PRO A 306 1.52 9.41 -12.43
C PRO A 306 1.31 9.20 -10.93
N GLY A 307 0.77 8.03 -10.59
CA GLY A 307 0.66 7.58 -9.21
C GLY A 307 1.57 6.37 -8.96
N TYR A 308 1.10 5.43 -8.16
CA TYR A 308 1.90 4.29 -7.75
C TYR A 308 2.13 3.31 -8.91
N PRO A 309 3.35 2.75 -9.05
CA PRO A 309 3.59 1.63 -9.95
C PRO A 309 2.87 0.36 -9.46
N PRO A 310 2.76 -0.70 -10.28
CA PRO A 310 2.19 -1.95 -9.79
C PRO A 310 3.10 -2.55 -8.72
N THR A 311 2.51 -3.13 -7.67
CA THR A 311 3.23 -3.94 -6.70
C THR A 311 3.50 -5.30 -7.31
N VAL A 312 4.77 -5.57 -7.57
CA VAL A 312 5.25 -6.81 -8.20
C VAL A 312 6.17 -7.51 -7.23
N ASN A 313 5.74 -8.64 -6.70
CA ASN A 313 6.54 -9.44 -5.80
C ASN A 313 7.64 -10.19 -6.60
N ASP A 314 8.87 -10.08 -6.14
CA ASP A 314 9.99 -10.87 -6.65
C ASP A 314 9.73 -12.36 -6.42
N GLU A 315 10.13 -13.22 -7.35
CA GLU A 315 9.87 -14.66 -7.27
C GLU A 315 10.57 -15.31 -6.07
N ILE A 316 11.81 -14.93 -5.79
CA ILE A 316 12.59 -15.47 -4.66
C ILE A 316 12.02 -14.97 -3.35
N ALA A 317 11.73 -13.67 -3.24
CA ALA A 317 11.15 -13.06 -2.07
C ALA A 317 9.73 -13.61 -1.78
N ALA A 318 8.91 -13.83 -2.82
CA ALA A 318 7.58 -14.42 -2.67
C ALA A 318 7.64 -15.87 -2.15
N ASN A 319 8.55 -16.69 -2.68
CA ASN A 319 8.77 -18.05 -2.19
C ASN A 319 9.23 -18.08 -0.73
N ILE A 320 10.11 -17.13 -0.34
CA ILE A 320 10.54 -16.98 1.06
C ILE A 320 9.38 -16.60 1.95
N MET A 321 8.59 -15.60 1.55
CA MET A 321 7.43 -15.15 2.31
C MET A 321 6.38 -16.25 2.47
N GLN A 322 6.09 -17.02 1.40
CA GLN A 322 5.18 -18.17 1.45
C GLN A 322 5.67 -19.25 2.43
N ASN A 323 6.96 -19.58 2.39
CA ASN A 323 7.56 -20.55 3.29
C ASN A 323 7.53 -20.06 4.74
N ALA A 324 7.89 -18.81 4.99
CA ALA A 324 7.86 -18.17 6.30
C ALA A 324 6.43 -18.19 6.88
N ALA A 325 5.44 -17.73 6.12
CA ALA A 325 4.04 -17.79 6.51
C ALA A 325 3.57 -19.24 6.74
N GLY A 326 3.97 -20.18 5.86
CA GLY A 326 3.65 -21.59 6.00
C GLY A 326 4.20 -22.26 7.26
N LYS A 327 5.38 -21.82 7.74
CA LYS A 327 5.94 -22.28 9.03
C LYS A 327 5.15 -21.77 10.23
N ILE A 328 4.58 -20.57 10.15
CA ILE A 328 3.83 -19.92 11.24
C ILE A 328 2.36 -20.37 11.26
N LEU A 329 1.71 -20.43 10.11
CA LEU A 329 0.27 -20.68 9.97
C LEU A 329 -0.06 -22.13 9.63
N GLY A 330 0.92 -22.88 9.10
CA GLY A 330 0.69 -24.14 8.38
C GLY A 330 0.51 -23.87 6.87
N SER A 331 1.14 -24.68 6.04
CA SER A 331 1.18 -24.46 4.58
C SER A 331 -0.19 -24.45 3.89
N THR A 332 -1.19 -25.11 4.46
CA THR A 332 -2.58 -25.14 3.95
C THR A 332 -3.34 -23.82 4.19
N HIS A 333 -2.84 -22.97 5.05
CA HIS A 333 -3.42 -21.67 5.40
C HIS A 333 -2.77 -20.50 4.64
N VAL A 334 -1.78 -20.79 3.79
CA VAL A 334 -1.16 -19.80 2.91
C VAL A 334 -1.66 -20.02 1.49
N LYS A 335 -2.44 -19.08 0.98
CA LYS A 335 -3.11 -19.16 -0.32
C LYS A 335 -2.35 -18.35 -1.37
N GLU A 336 -2.54 -18.68 -2.64
CA GLU A 336 -2.14 -17.76 -3.71
C GLU A 336 -3.11 -16.58 -3.75
N SER A 337 -2.57 -15.35 -3.61
CA SER A 337 -3.38 -14.14 -3.67
C SER A 337 -3.92 -13.90 -5.09
N PRO A 338 -5.20 -13.57 -5.28
CA PRO A 338 -5.64 -12.99 -6.55
C PRO A 338 -4.93 -11.65 -6.81
N MET A 339 -4.99 -11.18 -8.05
CA MET A 339 -4.58 -9.81 -8.38
C MET A 339 -5.69 -8.83 -7.98
N TYR A 340 -5.35 -7.75 -7.29
CA TYR A 340 -6.28 -6.69 -6.88
C TYR A 340 -6.02 -5.39 -7.62
N MET A 341 -7.11 -4.67 -7.95
CA MET A 341 -7.02 -3.35 -8.59
C MET A 341 -6.73 -2.20 -7.61
N GLY A 342 -6.57 -2.49 -6.32
CA GLY A 342 -5.96 -1.58 -5.35
C GLY A 342 -4.51 -1.27 -5.71
N SER A 343 -3.98 -0.19 -5.18
CA SER A 343 -2.59 0.21 -5.35
C SER A 343 -1.94 0.38 -3.98
N GLU A 344 -0.62 0.25 -3.93
CA GLU A 344 0.17 0.28 -2.70
C GLU A 344 1.55 0.84 -3.01
N ASP A 345 2.02 1.79 -2.22
CA ASP A 345 3.29 2.47 -2.47
C ASP A 345 4.52 1.66 -2.01
N PHE A 346 4.33 0.52 -1.33
CA PHE A 346 5.36 -0.52 -1.19
C PHE A 346 5.98 -0.90 -2.54
N SER A 347 5.24 -0.69 -3.61
CA SER A 347 5.70 -0.87 -4.99
C SER A 347 6.96 -0.08 -5.32
N PHE A 348 7.20 1.08 -4.70
CA PHE A 348 8.44 1.84 -4.88
C PHE A 348 9.63 1.10 -4.25
N LEU A 349 9.44 0.53 -3.05
CA LEU A 349 10.48 -0.22 -2.36
C LEU A 349 10.81 -1.53 -3.10
N ALA A 350 9.78 -2.26 -3.56
CA ALA A 350 9.93 -3.52 -4.29
C ALA A 350 10.54 -3.36 -5.69
N ARG A 351 10.65 -2.14 -6.21
CA ARG A 351 11.37 -1.84 -7.46
C ARG A 351 12.86 -1.63 -7.26
N GLU A 352 13.29 -1.23 -6.07
CA GLU A 352 14.70 -0.97 -5.76
C GLU A 352 15.43 -2.24 -5.36
N VAL A 353 14.77 -3.12 -4.61
CA VAL A 353 15.33 -4.38 -4.14
C VAL A 353 14.29 -5.50 -4.26
N PRO A 354 14.70 -6.78 -4.34
CA PRO A 354 13.76 -7.90 -4.29
C PRO A 354 12.80 -7.77 -3.12
N GLY A 355 11.50 -7.71 -3.40
CA GLY A 355 10.50 -7.45 -2.37
C GLY A 355 9.29 -8.38 -2.44
N CYS A 356 8.64 -8.61 -1.32
CA CYS A 356 7.38 -9.32 -1.27
C CYS A 356 6.41 -8.68 -0.29
N PHE A 357 5.17 -8.53 -0.75
CA PHE A 357 4.02 -8.08 0.03
C PHE A 357 3.07 -9.24 0.28
N LEU A 358 2.51 -9.33 1.49
CA LEU A 358 1.63 -10.41 1.93
C LEU A 358 0.34 -9.81 2.48
N ALA A 359 -0.81 -10.41 2.17
CA ALA A 359 -2.09 -10.12 2.80
C ALA A 359 -2.31 -11.07 3.98
N LEU A 360 -2.54 -10.52 5.18
CA LEU A 360 -2.73 -11.26 6.42
C LEU A 360 -4.19 -11.20 6.85
N GLY A 361 -4.84 -12.34 7.00
CA GLY A 361 -6.22 -12.46 7.45
C GLY A 361 -6.43 -11.90 8.85
N THR A 362 -7.48 -11.08 9.00
CA THR A 362 -7.82 -10.40 10.25
C THR A 362 -9.28 -10.52 10.65
N HIS A 363 -10.12 -11.17 9.86
CA HIS A 363 -11.50 -11.46 10.22
C HIS A 363 -11.57 -12.51 11.34
N ASP A 364 -12.31 -12.20 12.42
CA ASP A 364 -12.55 -13.20 13.45
C ASP A 364 -13.71 -14.11 13.02
N PRO A 365 -13.51 -15.44 12.95
CA PRO A 365 -14.58 -16.37 12.57
C PRO A 365 -15.83 -16.27 13.45
N ALA A 366 -15.68 -15.79 14.69
CA ALA A 366 -16.82 -15.58 15.59
C ALA A 366 -17.77 -14.45 15.15
N TRP A 367 -17.33 -13.56 14.27
CA TRP A 367 -18.17 -12.48 13.72
C TRP A 367 -19.11 -12.95 12.61
N GLY A 368 -18.98 -14.20 12.11
CA GLY A 368 -19.77 -14.76 11.03
C GLY A 368 -19.64 -13.95 9.75
N ASP A 369 -20.77 -13.67 9.07
CA ASP A 369 -20.81 -12.88 7.83
C ASP A 369 -20.73 -11.35 8.06
N ASN A 370 -20.46 -10.90 9.29
CA ASN A 370 -20.33 -9.47 9.60
C ASN A 370 -18.95 -8.97 9.20
N HIS A 371 -18.73 -8.82 7.89
CA HIS A 371 -17.50 -8.28 7.32
C HIS A 371 -17.49 -6.76 7.40
N CYS A 372 -16.37 -6.19 7.82
CA CYS A 372 -16.04 -4.80 7.53
C CYS A 372 -15.09 -4.75 6.33
N GLN A 373 -15.26 -3.76 5.49
CA GLN A 373 -14.29 -3.46 4.43
C GLN A 373 -13.30 -2.41 4.93
N LEU A 374 -12.12 -2.37 4.34
CA LEU A 374 -11.19 -1.27 4.55
C LEU A 374 -11.80 0.05 4.05
N HIS A 375 -11.30 1.17 4.56
CA HIS A 375 -11.74 2.54 4.22
C HIS A 375 -13.23 2.82 4.55
N GLN A 376 -13.78 2.11 5.54
CA GLN A 376 -15.14 2.36 6.03
C GLN A 376 -15.15 2.86 7.49
N PRO A 377 -16.18 3.63 7.89
CA PRO A 377 -16.28 4.16 9.25
C PRO A 377 -16.33 3.09 10.36
N ASN A 378 -16.70 1.87 10.02
CA ASN A 378 -16.80 0.71 10.90
C ASN A 378 -15.69 -0.33 10.68
N THR A 379 -14.63 0.03 9.98
CA THR A 379 -13.47 -0.87 9.80
C THR A 379 -12.91 -1.29 11.17
N HIS A 380 -12.78 -2.58 11.37
CA HIS A 380 -12.17 -3.17 12.55
C HIS A 380 -11.49 -4.50 12.20
N MET A 381 -10.58 -4.96 13.06
CA MET A 381 -9.84 -6.18 12.88
C MET A 381 -9.68 -6.94 14.20
N SER A 382 -9.49 -8.25 14.11
CA SER A 382 -9.15 -9.06 15.27
C SER A 382 -7.68 -8.88 15.68
N GLU A 383 -7.44 -8.47 16.91
CA GLU A 383 -6.08 -8.32 17.48
C GLU A 383 -5.36 -9.66 17.64
N ALA A 384 -6.08 -10.78 17.50
CA ALA A 384 -5.47 -12.11 17.45
C ALA A 384 -4.57 -12.32 16.21
N ALA A 385 -4.67 -11.45 15.19
CA ALA A 385 -3.79 -11.46 14.02
C ALA A 385 -2.37 -10.90 14.31
N LEU A 386 -2.22 -10.01 15.31
CA LEU A 386 -0.95 -9.31 15.58
C LEU A 386 0.25 -10.26 15.77
N PRO A 387 0.16 -11.35 16.58
CA PRO A 387 1.27 -12.29 16.73
C PRO A 387 1.67 -12.98 15.44
N TYR A 388 0.72 -13.28 14.56
CA TYR A 388 1.00 -13.93 13.28
C TYR A 388 1.80 -13.01 12.36
N GLY A 389 1.37 -11.75 12.22
CA GLY A 389 2.08 -10.77 11.39
C GLY A 389 3.51 -10.53 11.87
N ALA A 390 3.71 -10.31 13.16
CA ALA A 390 5.05 -10.13 13.73
C ALA A 390 5.94 -11.36 13.50
N ALA A 391 5.42 -12.58 13.74
CA ALA A 391 6.18 -13.82 13.56
C ALA A 391 6.52 -14.08 12.09
N ILE A 392 5.61 -13.78 11.14
CA ILE A 392 5.85 -13.95 9.70
C ILE A 392 6.95 -13.01 9.23
N LEU A 393 6.93 -11.73 9.64
CA LEU A 393 7.97 -10.75 9.28
C LEU A 393 9.35 -11.22 9.77
N VAL A 394 9.45 -11.68 11.02
CA VAL A 394 10.71 -12.23 11.57
C VAL A 394 11.15 -13.47 10.78
N ALA A 395 10.23 -14.41 10.51
CA ALA A 395 10.54 -15.63 9.78
C ALA A 395 11.03 -15.33 8.35
N ALA A 396 10.42 -14.38 7.65
CA ALA A 396 10.82 -13.98 6.30
C ALA A 396 12.24 -13.38 6.29
N ALA A 397 12.56 -12.50 7.24
CA ALA A 397 13.90 -11.92 7.37
C ALA A 397 14.96 -12.99 7.64
N LEU A 398 14.71 -13.90 8.58
CA LEU A 398 15.64 -14.98 8.90
C LEU A 398 15.85 -15.93 7.72
N GLU A 399 14.77 -16.32 7.04
CA GLU A 399 14.86 -17.23 5.88
C GLU A 399 15.62 -16.62 4.70
N TRP A 400 15.45 -15.32 4.46
CA TRP A 400 16.25 -14.62 3.45
C TRP A 400 17.74 -14.65 3.79
N MET A 401 18.09 -14.31 5.02
CA MET A 401 19.49 -14.30 5.51
C MET A 401 20.14 -15.67 5.41
N GLU A 402 19.41 -16.74 5.79
CA GLU A 402 19.91 -18.12 5.73
C GLU A 402 20.19 -18.56 4.29
N LYS A 403 19.29 -18.26 3.35
CA LYS A 403 19.45 -18.62 1.93
C LYS A 403 20.60 -17.87 1.24
N SER A 404 20.79 -16.61 1.59
CA SER A 404 21.87 -15.78 1.01
C SER A 404 23.27 -16.20 1.46
N GLN A 405 23.41 -16.93 2.56
CA GLN A 405 24.71 -17.47 3.04
C GLN A 405 25.11 -18.78 2.36
N VAL A 406 24.19 -19.45 1.66
CA VAL A 406 24.43 -20.77 1.02
C VAL A 406 24.87 -20.60 -0.46
N ASN A 407 24.68 -19.46 -1.05
CA ASN A 407 25.09 -19.12 -2.42
C ASN A 407 26.40 -18.31 -2.41
#